data_12af7fc3043877fbc4e37919c9fcc9b8
#
_entry.id   12af7fc3043877fbc4e37919c9fcc9b8
#
_cell.length_a   1.000
_cell.length_b   1.000
_cell.length_c   1.000
_cell.angle_alpha   90.00
_cell.angle_beta   90.00
_cell.angle_gamma   90.00
#
_symmetry.space_group_name_H-M   'P 1'
#
loop_
_entity.id
_entity.type
_entity.pdbx_description
1 polymer ?
#
loop_
_entity_poly.entity_id
_entity_poly.type
_entity_poly.pdbx_seq_one_letter_code
_entity_poly.pdbx_strand_id
1 'polypeptide(L)'
;MKLTPEKIYAAVTAGSMAVPAKDLTDEQKRAVAEYLGGRLLDLTDTGSAENMTNRCETNATFDPVSRGVASWNGWGVDRNNTRFQERQAAGLSAEQIPQLKLKWAFGFPKGDTAFGQPTVVGGRIFVGSDNGYVYSLDAASGCVYWSFHARSGVRTAPLVAPLTGQGAATYAVYAGDLRANAYALDASTGKQIWMQELSDHYTARITAAPVLYEGRVYFGISAMEEAFSAAPSYPCCTFRGSVVALDAITGAQLWRTYVIPEEPQPVRKNSAGTQLWAPAGAAIWNSPTIDAKRHVLYVGTGDAYTEPASKNSDAVLAIDLATGKIV
;
A
#
# COMPACT_ATOMS: atom_id res chain seq x y z
N MET A 1 13.85 4.60 -15.42
CA MET A 1 12.53 4.13 -15.91
C MET A 1 12.03 5.18 -16.89
N LYS A 2 11.69 4.84 -18.15
CA LYS A 2 11.10 5.79 -19.10
C LYS A 2 9.65 6.02 -18.72
N LEU A 3 9.24 7.26 -18.56
CA LEU A 3 7.84 7.61 -18.35
C LEU A 3 7.05 7.38 -19.67
N THR A 4 5.77 7.01 -19.55
CA THR A 4 4.91 6.89 -20.73
C THR A 4 4.51 8.28 -21.26
N PRO A 5 4.16 8.41 -22.58
CA PRO A 5 3.68 9.66 -23.14
C PRO A 5 2.53 10.27 -22.34
N GLU A 6 1.59 9.46 -21.88
CA GLU A 6 0.43 9.91 -21.12
C GLU A 6 0.83 10.53 -19.77
N LYS A 7 1.79 9.92 -19.05
CA LYS A 7 2.31 10.47 -17.81
C LYS A 7 3.09 11.77 -18.04
N ILE A 8 3.87 11.82 -19.09
CA ILE A 8 4.60 13.05 -19.45
C ILE A 8 3.61 14.15 -19.83
N TYR A 9 2.63 13.83 -20.67
CA TYR A 9 1.59 14.77 -21.07
C TYR A 9 0.78 15.29 -19.88
N ALA A 10 0.35 14.42 -18.98
CA ALA A 10 -0.33 14.81 -17.74
C ALA A 10 0.55 15.72 -16.86
N ALA A 11 1.85 15.41 -16.73
CA ALA A 11 2.77 16.20 -15.93
C ALA A 11 2.93 17.63 -16.47
N VAL A 12 3.03 17.81 -17.81
CA VAL A 12 3.20 19.12 -18.45
C VAL A 12 1.89 19.89 -18.65
N THR A 13 0.72 19.21 -18.48
CA THR A 13 -0.60 19.84 -18.66
C THR A 13 -1.21 20.30 -17.33
N ALA A 14 -1.20 19.42 -16.32
CA ALA A 14 -1.85 19.68 -15.03
C ALA A 14 -1.02 19.22 -13.82
N GLY A 15 0.15 18.61 -14.04
CA GLY A 15 0.99 18.05 -12.99
C GLY A 15 2.17 18.94 -12.60
N SER A 16 3.22 18.32 -12.09
CA SER A 16 4.42 18.99 -11.54
C SER A 16 5.18 19.87 -12.52
N MET A 17 5.03 19.62 -13.84
CA MET A 17 5.68 20.39 -14.90
C MET A 17 4.74 21.37 -15.61
N ALA A 18 3.51 21.55 -15.13
CA ALA A 18 2.55 22.47 -15.75
C ALA A 18 3.03 23.93 -15.75
N VAL A 19 3.67 24.38 -14.68
CA VAL A 19 4.21 25.75 -14.58
C VAL A 19 5.39 25.97 -15.54
N PRO A 20 6.43 25.12 -15.58
CA PRO A 20 7.48 25.23 -16.59
C PRO A 20 6.98 25.12 -18.04
N ALA A 21 5.92 24.36 -18.28
CA ALA A 21 5.35 24.13 -19.59
C ALA A 21 4.19 25.08 -19.97
N LYS A 22 3.95 26.14 -19.18
CA LYS A 22 2.82 27.06 -19.38
C LYS A 22 2.77 27.74 -20.75
N ASP A 23 3.91 28.01 -21.33
CA ASP A 23 4.04 28.71 -22.61
C ASP A 23 4.04 27.75 -23.82
N LEU A 24 3.96 26.42 -23.59
CA LEU A 24 3.82 25.42 -24.64
C LEU A 24 2.35 25.28 -25.06
N THR A 25 2.12 25.23 -26.38
CA THR A 25 0.81 24.86 -26.92
C THR A 25 0.49 23.40 -26.61
N ASP A 26 -0.78 23.00 -26.73
CA ASP A 26 -1.18 21.59 -26.52
C ASP A 26 -0.45 20.65 -27.51
N GLU A 27 -0.30 21.06 -28.74
CA GLU A 27 0.44 20.32 -29.77
C GLU A 27 1.92 20.13 -29.37
N GLN A 28 2.58 21.18 -28.85
CA GLN A 28 3.95 21.09 -28.37
C GLN A 28 4.07 20.18 -27.14
N LYS A 29 3.11 20.24 -26.21
CA LYS A 29 3.05 19.34 -25.05
C LYS A 29 2.90 17.88 -25.48
N ARG A 30 2.08 17.61 -26.51
CA ARG A 30 1.94 16.27 -27.10
C ARG A 30 3.25 15.82 -27.74
N ALA A 31 3.87 16.65 -28.57
CA ALA A 31 5.12 16.33 -29.22
C ALA A 31 6.25 16.01 -28.20
N VAL A 32 6.34 16.78 -27.12
CA VAL A 32 7.29 16.51 -26.01
C VAL A 32 7.00 15.18 -25.35
N ALA A 33 5.72 14.89 -25.07
CA ALA A 33 5.32 13.64 -24.44
C ALA A 33 5.64 12.41 -25.32
N GLU A 34 5.38 12.49 -26.61
CA GLU A 34 5.64 11.44 -27.59
C GLU A 34 7.15 11.22 -27.78
N TYR A 35 7.90 12.29 -27.92
CA TYR A 35 9.35 12.24 -28.08
C TYR A 35 10.05 11.59 -26.89
N LEU A 36 9.73 12.05 -25.68
CA LEU A 36 10.33 11.53 -24.45
C LEU A 36 9.83 10.12 -24.10
N GLY A 37 8.56 9.84 -24.39
CA GLY A 37 7.94 8.54 -24.14
C GLY A 37 8.30 7.48 -25.20
N GLY A 38 8.77 7.91 -26.38
CA GLY A 38 9.24 7.04 -27.46
C GLY A 38 8.14 6.34 -28.25
N ARG A 39 6.89 6.80 -28.16
CA ARG A 39 5.75 6.37 -28.97
C ARG A 39 4.70 7.47 -29.06
N LEU A 40 3.70 7.30 -29.91
CA LEU A 40 2.57 8.23 -30.01
C LEU A 40 1.77 8.28 -28.71
N LEU A 41 1.26 9.46 -28.39
CA LEU A 41 0.37 9.70 -27.28
C LEU A 41 -1.03 9.15 -27.61
N ASP A 42 -1.49 8.22 -26.80
CA ASP A 42 -2.84 7.69 -26.87
C ASP A 42 -3.68 8.24 -25.71
N LEU A 43 -4.55 9.19 -26.01
CA LEU A 43 -5.50 9.75 -25.06
C LEU A 43 -6.88 9.05 -25.12
N THR A 44 -7.01 8.02 -25.92
CA THR A 44 -8.25 7.22 -25.91
C THR A 44 -8.36 6.55 -24.53
N ASP A 45 -9.55 6.61 -23.95
CA ASP A 45 -9.82 6.01 -22.63
C ASP A 45 -9.94 4.49 -22.74
N THR A 46 -8.81 3.85 -23.11
CA THR A 46 -8.73 2.39 -23.22
C THR A 46 -8.56 1.78 -21.83
N GLY A 47 -9.62 1.78 -21.05
CA GLY A 47 -9.64 0.96 -19.87
C GLY A 47 -9.62 1.71 -18.54
N SER A 48 -10.69 2.41 -18.24
CA SER A 48 -11.02 2.69 -16.84
C SER A 48 -11.37 1.38 -16.15
N ALA A 49 -10.95 1.21 -14.89
CA ALA A 49 -11.38 0.08 -14.07
C ALA A 49 -12.91 -0.01 -13.94
N GLU A 50 -13.60 1.10 -14.13
CA GLU A 50 -15.06 1.19 -14.13
C GLU A 50 -15.68 0.57 -15.40
N ASN A 51 -14.99 0.67 -16.53
CA ASN A 51 -15.46 0.23 -17.85
C ASN A 51 -14.86 -1.12 -18.29
N MET A 52 -14.29 -1.89 -17.36
CA MET A 52 -13.73 -3.20 -17.67
C MET A 52 -14.81 -4.16 -18.18
N THR A 53 -14.52 -4.86 -19.27
CA THR A 53 -15.44 -5.83 -19.90
C THR A 53 -15.32 -7.23 -19.31
N ASN A 54 -14.20 -7.55 -18.62
CA ASN A 54 -13.96 -8.88 -18.02
C ASN A 54 -14.58 -9.01 -16.62
N ARG A 55 -15.78 -8.48 -16.40
CA ARG A 55 -16.53 -8.68 -15.16
C ARG A 55 -17.03 -10.10 -15.04
N CYS A 56 -17.03 -10.64 -13.82
CA CYS A 56 -17.65 -11.93 -13.55
C CYS A 56 -19.18 -11.80 -13.71
N GLU A 57 -19.82 -12.80 -14.35
CA GLU A 57 -21.26 -12.81 -14.58
C GLU A 57 -22.07 -12.80 -13.28
N THR A 58 -21.55 -13.45 -12.24
CA THR A 58 -22.19 -13.51 -10.92
C THR A 58 -21.21 -13.05 -9.84
N ASN A 59 -21.68 -12.24 -8.90
CA ASN A 59 -20.94 -11.90 -7.71
C ASN A 59 -21.34 -12.85 -6.57
N ALA A 60 -20.79 -14.06 -6.56
CA ALA A 60 -21.02 -15.02 -5.49
C ALA A 60 -20.57 -14.46 -4.14
N THR A 61 -21.33 -14.76 -3.09
CA THR A 61 -20.93 -14.43 -1.70
C THR A 61 -19.55 -14.99 -1.42
N PHE A 62 -18.69 -14.15 -0.84
CA PHE A 62 -17.35 -14.55 -0.46
C PHE A 62 -17.40 -15.38 0.82
N ASP A 63 -17.07 -16.67 0.69
CA ASP A 63 -16.96 -17.60 1.81
C ASP A 63 -15.67 -18.41 1.70
N PRO A 64 -14.59 -17.98 2.36
CA PRO A 64 -13.32 -18.66 2.29
C PRO A 64 -13.28 -19.99 3.04
N VAL A 65 -14.18 -20.22 3.98
CA VAL A 65 -14.19 -21.44 4.81
C VAL A 65 -14.78 -22.62 4.04
N SER A 66 -15.86 -22.40 3.30
CA SER A 66 -16.57 -23.48 2.60
C SER A 66 -15.77 -24.08 1.44
N ARG A 67 -14.80 -23.38 0.91
CA ARG A 67 -14.04 -23.80 -0.28
C ARG A 67 -12.83 -24.69 0.01
N GLY A 68 -12.35 -24.74 1.26
CA GLY A 68 -11.17 -25.59 1.62
C GLY A 68 -9.92 -25.34 0.78
N VAL A 69 -9.85 -24.19 0.09
CA VAL A 69 -8.76 -23.86 -0.83
C VAL A 69 -7.61 -23.26 -0.05
N ALA A 70 -6.39 -23.65 -0.40
CA ALA A 70 -5.18 -23.04 0.15
C ALA A 70 -5.20 -21.52 -0.01
N SER A 71 -4.67 -20.81 0.98
CA SER A 71 -4.65 -19.36 0.99
C SER A 71 -3.23 -18.82 1.15
N TRP A 72 -2.97 -17.67 0.56
CA TRP A 72 -1.84 -16.80 0.83
C TRP A 72 -2.39 -15.44 1.25
N ASN A 73 -2.46 -15.18 2.53
CA ASN A 73 -3.17 -14.02 3.05
C ASN A 73 -2.20 -12.93 3.53
N GLY A 74 -2.15 -11.84 2.80
CA GLY A 74 -1.23 -10.74 3.07
C GLY A 74 0.20 -11.01 2.60
N TRP A 75 1.16 -10.26 3.13
CA TRP A 75 2.56 -10.29 2.68
C TRP A 75 3.26 -11.61 3.00
N GLY A 76 3.05 -12.15 4.18
CA GLY A 76 3.85 -13.26 4.71
C GLY A 76 3.11 -14.59 4.85
N VAL A 77 1.98 -14.80 4.17
CA VAL A 77 1.08 -15.95 4.32
C VAL A 77 0.23 -15.86 5.59
N ASP A 78 0.81 -15.49 6.69
CA ASP A 78 0.19 -15.40 8.00
C ASP A 78 0.75 -14.23 8.84
N ARG A 79 0.22 -14.06 10.06
CA ARG A 79 0.65 -13.02 10.99
C ARG A 79 2.09 -13.17 11.51
N ASN A 80 2.69 -14.34 11.34
CA ASN A 80 4.08 -14.61 11.74
C ASN A 80 5.07 -14.30 10.61
N ASN A 81 4.58 -13.90 9.43
CA ASN A 81 5.38 -13.63 8.23
C ASN A 81 6.30 -14.79 7.83
N THR A 82 5.81 -16.02 7.92
CA THR A 82 6.59 -17.23 7.62
C THR A 82 7.06 -17.28 6.17
N ARG A 83 6.30 -16.68 5.24
CA ARG A 83 6.56 -16.69 3.79
C ARG A 83 6.75 -18.10 3.23
N PHE A 84 6.12 -19.04 3.88
CA PHE A 84 6.23 -20.44 3.56
C PHE A 84 4.84 -21.06 3.36
N GLN A 85 4.68 -21.76 2.25
CA GLN A 85 3.47 -22.50 1.93
C GLN A 85 3.78 -24.01 2.04
N GLU A 86 3.05 -24.70 2.90
CA GLU A 86 3.17 -26.15 3.04
C GLU A 86 2.89 -26.86 1.70
N ARG A 87 3.61 -27.92 1.41
CA ARG A 87 3.50 -28.68 0.15
C ARG A 87 2.07 -29.07 -0.18
N GLN A 88 1.33 -29.54 0.82
CA GLN A 88 -0.06 -29.94 0.63
C GLN A 88 -0.93 -28.74 0.22
N ALA A 89 -0.72 -27.60 0.83
CA ALA A 89 -1.45 -26.36 0.53
C ALA A 89 -1.00 -25.73 -0.80
N ALA A 90 0.28 -25.83 -1.15
CA ALA A 90 0.80 -25.37 -2.44
C ALA A 90 0.23 -26.17 -3.62
N GLY A 91 -0.08 -27.46 -3.40
CA GLY A 91 -0.63 -28.34 -4.43
C GLY A 91 0.32 -28.62 -5.61
N LEU A 92 1.62 -28.30 -5.45
CA LEU A 92 2.65 -28.43 -6.49
C LEU A 92 3.85 -29.17 -5.95
N SER A 93 4.49 -29.98 -6.82
CA SER A 93 5.81 -30.54 -6.57
C SER A 93 6.90 -29.75 -7.34
N ALA A 94 8.15 -29.89 -6.94
CA ALA A 94 9.27 -29.22 -7.61
C ALA A 94 9.37 -29.61 -9.10
N GLU A 95 9.05 -30.86 -9.43
CA GLU A 95 9.08 -31.37 -10.79
C GLU A 95 8.00 -30.77 -11.69
N GLN A 96 6.91 -30.26 -11.10
CA GLN A 96 5.82 -29.62 -11.84
C GLN A 96 6.11 -28.16 -12.16
N ILE A 97 7.00 -27.49 -11.43
CA ILE A 97 7.29 -26.06 -11.61
C ILE A 97 7.73 -25.73 -13.04
N PRO A 98 8.65 -26.45 -13.69
CA PRO A 98 9.04 -26.18 -15.08
C PRO A 98 7.92 -26.41 -16.11
N GLN A 99 6.84 -27.09 -15.71
CA GLN A 99 5.70 -27.42 -16.58
C GLN A 99 4.55 -26.44 -16.46
N LEU A 100 4.66 -25.43 -15.59
CA LEU A 100 3.64 -24.40 -15.42
C LEU A 100 3.42 -23.64 -16.73
N LYS A 101 2.14 -23.37 -17.03
CA LYS A 101 1.73 -22.60 -18.20
C LYS A 101 0.89 -21.42 -17.74
N LEU A 102 1.02 -20.31 -18.47
CA LEU A 102 0.17 -19.13 -18.25
C LEU A 102 -1.30 -19.54 -18.42
N LYS A 103 -2.11 -19.32 -17.38
CA LYS A 103 -3.54 -19.61 -17.40
C LYS A 103 -4.33 -18.37 -17.85
N TRP A 104 -4.03 -17.24 -17.29
CA TRP A 104 -4.60 -15.94 -17.64
C TRP A 104 -3.66 -14.82 -17.17
N ALA A 105 -3.85 -13.63 -17.70
CA ALA A 105 -3.14 -12.42 -17.29
C ALA A 105 -4.15 -11.29 -17.07
N PHE A 106 -3.89 -10.43 -16.09
CA PHE A 106 -4.70 -9.26 -15.77
C PHE A 106 -3.85 -8.00 -15.93
N GLY A 107 -4.27 -7.11 -16.83
CA GLY A 107 -3.68 -5.80 -17.00
C GLY A 107 -4.39 -4.78 -16.11
N PHE A 108 -3.64 -4.03 -15.29
CA PHE A 108 -4.22 -2.94 -14.52
C PHE A 108 -4.53 -1.76 -15.44
N PRO A 109 -5.82 -1.34 -15.58
CA PRO A 109 -6.18 -0.20 -16.42
C PRO A 109 -5.42 1.06 -15.99
N LYS A 110 -4.73 1.73 -16.93
CA LYS A 110 -3.91 2.93 -16.68
C LYS A 110 -2.81 2.75 -15.61
N GLY A 111 -2.56 1.53 -15.15
CA GLY A 111 -1.45 1.20 -14.27
C GLY A 111 -0.23 0.79 -15.08
N ASP A 112 0.94 1.29 -14.75
CA ASP A 112 2.21 0.89 -15.37
C ASP A 112 3.17 0.22 -14.39
N THR A 113 2.77 0.12 -13.14
CA THR A 113 3.53 -0.55 -12.08
C THR A 113 2.62 -1.45 -11.24
N ALA A 114 3.16 -2.59 -10.80
CA ALA A 114 2.49 -3.56 -9.96
C ALA A 114 3.37 -3.91 -8.77
N PHE A 115 3.35 -3.09 -7.75
CA PHE A 115 4.16 -3.28 -6.53
C PHE A 115 3.49 -4.18 -5.51
N GLY A 116 2.16 -4.20 -5.49
CA GLY A 116 1.39 -4.92 -4.49
C GLY A 116 1.46 -6.43 -4.69
N GLN A 117 1.85 -7.17 -3.65
CA GLN A 117 1.71 -8.62 -3.68
C GLN A 117 0.21 -8.99 -3.65
N PRO A 118 -0.24 -9.89 -4.51
CA PRO A 118 -1.62 -10.38 -4.45
C PRO A 118 -1.85 -11.25 -3.21
N THR A 119 -3.03 -11.14 -2.64
CA THR A 119 -3.55 -12.01 -1.59
C THR A 119 -4.53 -12.98 -2.20
N VAL A 120 -4.38 -14.26 -1.91
CA VAL A 120 -5.24 -15.33 -2.42
C VAL A 120 -5.99 -15.99 -1.28
N VAL A 121 -7.30 -15.80 -1.22
CA VAL A 121 -8.16 -16.34 -0.16
C VAL A 121 -9.51 -16.75 -0.74
N GLY A 122 -10.01 -17.93 -0.41
CA GLY A 122 -11.34 -18.38 -0.78
C GLY A 122 -11.62 -18.41 -2.29
N GLY A 123 -10.59 -18.69 -3.11
CA GLY A 123 -10.70 -18.72 -4.56
C GLY A 123 -10.77 -17.32 -5.21
N ARG A 124 -10.50 -16.26 -4.45
CA ARG A 124 -10.35 -14.89 -4.97
C ARG A 124 -8.93 -14.39 -4.80
N ILE A 125 -8.55 -13.50 -5.70
CA ILE A 125 -7.31 -12.73 -5.61
C ILE A 125 -7.68 -11.29 -5.29
N PHE A 126 -7.08 -10.74 -4.24
CA PHE A 126 -7.19 -9.34 -3.88
C PHE A 126 -5.85 -8.66 -4.15
N VAL A 127 -5.85 -7.58 -4.92
CA VAL A 127 -4.61 -6.91 -5.32
C VAL A 127 -4.83 -5.41 -5.47
N GLY A 128 -3.86 -4.63 -5.00
CA GLY A 128 -3.82 -3.18 -5.19
C GLY A 128 -3.05 -2.80 -6.46
N SER A 129 -3.31 -1.63 -6.99
CA SER A 129 -2.59 -1.06 -8.13
C SER A 129 -2.13 0.37 -7.85
N ASP A 130 -1.10 0.82 -8.57
CA ASP A 130 -0.51 2.15 -8.41
C ASP A 130 -1.43 3.28 -8.89
N ASN A 131 -2.42 2.97 -9.71
CA ASN A 131 -3.46 3.91 -10.15
C ASN A 131 -4.61 4.09 -9.14
N GLY A 132 -4.51 3.50 -7.94
CA GLY A 132 -5.45 3.71 -6.84
C GLY A 132 -6.58 2.70 -6.74
N TYR A 133 -6.55 1.60 -7.49
CA TYR A 133 -7.60 0.60 -7.37
C TYR A 133 -7.19 -0.60 -6.52
N VAL A 134 -8.16 -1.14 -5.79
CA VAL A 134 -8.14 -2.49 -5.21
C VAL A 134 -9.10 -3.34 -6.01
N TYR A 135 -8.64 -4.49 -6.47
CA TYR A 135 -9.44 -5.45 -7.24
C TYR A 135 -9.69 -6.72 -6.46
N SER A 136 -10.86 -7.32 -6.66
CA SER A 136 -11.15 -8.71 -6.33
C SER A 136 -11.37 -9.47 -7.63
N LEU A 137 -10.51 -10.45 -7.89
CA LEU A 137 -10.53 -11.27 -9.10
C LEU A 137 -10.90 -12.71 -8.75
N ASP A 138 -11.52 -13.42 -9.68
CA ASP A 138 -11.65 -14.86 -9.60
C ASP A 138 -10.29 -15.53 -9.88
N ALA A 139 -9.82 -16.37 -8.98
CA ALA A 139 -8.52 -17.01 -9.12
C ALA A 139 -8.47 -18.03 -10.27
N ALA A 140 -9.61 -18.55 -10.72
CA ALA A 140 -9.67 -19.52 -11.79
C ALA A 140 -9.69 -18.90 -13.19
N SER A 141 -10.38 -17.78 -13.37
CA SER A 141 -10.63 -17.14 -14.67
C SER A 141 -9.98 -15.78 -14.84
N GLY A 142 -9.66 -15.08 -13.73
CA GLY A 142 -9.15 -13.70 -13.76
C GLY A 142 -10.24 -12.65 -13.99
N CYS A 143 -11.54 -13.03 -14.01
CA CYS A 143 -12.60 -12.03 -14.10
C CYS A 143 -12.69 -11.19 -12.82
N VAL A 144 -13.23 -9.97 -12.94
CA VAL A 144 -13.32 -9.00 -11.84
C VAL A 144 -14.68 -9.12 -11.15
N TYR A 145 -14.68 -9.51 -9.88
CA TYR A 145 -15.88 -9.43 -9.03
C TYR A 145 -16.22 -7.99 -8.71
N TRP A 146 -15.23 -7.23 -8.24
CA TRP A 146 -15.37 -5.81 -7.92
C TRP A 146 -14.04 -5.08 -8.00
N SER A 147 -14.12 -3.77 -8.12
CA SER A 147 -13.01 -2.84 -8.00
C SER A 147 -13.42 -1.68 -7.09
N PHE A 148 -12.50 -1.23 -6.23
CA PHE A 148 -12.66 -0.10 -5.33
C PHE A 148 -11.62 0.95 -5.67
N HIS A 149 -11.99 2.23 -5.75
CA HIS A 149 -11.09 3.34 -6.02
C HIS A 149 -10.69 4.01 -4.70
N ALA A 150 -9.45 3.83 -4.29
CA ALA A 150 -8.83 4.49 -3.15
C ALA A 150 -8.42 5.94 -3.50
N ARG A 151 -8.04 6.73 -2.52
CA ARG A 151 -7.61 8.13 -2.73
C ARG A 151 -6.24 8.27 -3.39
N SER A 152 -5.43 7.23 -3.37
CA SER A 152 -4.09 7.19 -3.96
C SER A 152 -3.69 5.76 -4.33
N GLY A 153 -2.54 5.59 -4.98
CA GLY A 153 -2.02 4.27 -5.34
C GLY A 153 -1.99 3.30 -4.17
N VAL A 154 -2.38 2.05 -4.41
CA VAL A 154 -2.39 0.99 -3.39
C VAL A 154 -1.25 0.03 -3.66
N ARG A 155 -0.21 0.11 -2.84
CA ARG A 155 1.02 -0.69 -2.95
C ARG A 155 1.05 -1.86 -1.97
N THR A 156 0.20 -1.84 -0.96
CA THR A 156 0.17 -2.88 0.08
C THR A 156 -0.37 -4.20 -0.47
N ALA A 157 0.11 -5.33 0.06
CA ALA A 157 -0.64 -6.57 -0.05
C ALA A 157 -1.91 -6.43 0.80
N PRO A 158 -3.12 -6.61 0.24
CA PRO A 158 -4.34 -6.58 1.04
C PRO A 158 -4.38 -7.73 2.05
N LEU A 159 -4.97 -7.50 3.21
CA LEU A 159 -5.23 -8.53 4.22
C LEU A 159 -6.71 -8.85 4.25
N VAL A 160 -7.06 -10.13 4.19
CA VAL A 160 -8.45 -10.59 4.32
C VAL A 160 -8.66 -11.21 5.70
N ALA A 161 -9.68 -10.75 6.43
CA ALA A 161 -9.96 -11.31 7.75
C ALA A 161 -11.46 -11.34 8.04
N PRO A 162 -11.93 -12.26 8.92
CA PRO A 162 -13.30 -12.25 9.37
C PRO A 162 -13.62 -10.95 10.11
N LEU A 163 -14.76 -10.36 9.79
CA LEU A 163 -15.33 -9.23 10.50
C LEU A 163 -16.35 -9.75 11.48
N THR A 164 -15.92 -9.93 12.72
CA THR A 164 -16.81 -10.38 13.81
C THR A 164 -17.43 -9.16 14.46
N GLY A 165 -18.72 -8.92 14.21
CA GLY A 165 -19.42 -7.75 14.71
C GLY A 165 -20.78 -7.58 14.08
N GLN A 166 -21.39 -6.42 14.26
CA GLN A 166 -22.71 -6.10 13.70
C GLN A 166 -22.59 -5.68 12.24
N GLY A 167 -23.36 -6.29 11.36
CA GLY A 167 -23.45 -5.91 9.95
C GLY A 167 -23.54 -7.10 8.99
N ALA A 168 -23.76 -6.81 7.71
CA ALA A 168 -23.89 -7.81 6.64
C ALA A 168 -22.54 -8.36 6.16
N ALA A 169 -21.42 -7.68 6.47
CA ALA A 169 -20.08 -8.10 6.04
C ALA A 169 -19.56 -9.21 6.96
N THR A 170 -19.26 -10.37 6.38
CA THR A 170 -18.65 -11.49 7.11
C THR A 170 -17.12 -11.48 7.05
N TYR A 171 -16.54 -10.80 6.05
CA TYR A 171 -15.10 -10.65 5.86
C TYR A 171 -14.77 -9.25 5.36
N ALA A 172 -13.66 -8.70 5.84
CA ALA A 172 -13.13 -7.44 5.36
C ALA A 172 -11.79 -7.63 4.64
N VAL A 173 -11.53 -6.73 3.69
CA VAL A 173 -10.24 -6.54 3.03
C VAL A 173 -9.63 -5.26 3.57
N TYR A 174 -8.48 -5.37 4.23
CA TYR A 174 -7.74 -4.22 4.75
C TYR A 174 -6.61 -3.86 3.79
N ALA A 175 -6.46 -2.59 3.47
CA ALA A 175 -5.40 -2.08 2.61
C ALA A 175 -4.99 -0.66 3.03
N GLY A 176 -3.81 -0.23 2.59
CA GLY A 176 -3.34 1.14 2.76
C GLY A 176 -2.91 1.75 1.43
N ASP A 177 -2.96 3.07 1.33
CA ASP A 177 -2.57 3.79 0.12
C ASP A 177 -1.32 4.68 0.30
N LEU A 178 -0.86 5.26 -0.80
CA LEU A 178 0.33 6.14 -0.85
C LEU A 178 0.07 7.57 -0.35
N ARG A 179 -1.06 7.82 0.32
CA ARG A 179 -1.35 9.03 1.10
C ARG A 179 -1.70 8.71 2.54
N ALA A 180 -1.20 7.57 3.03
CA ALA A 180 -1.42 7.10 4.39
C ALA A 180 -2.88 6.93 4.80
N ASN A 181 -3.80 6.69 3.85
CA ASN A 181 -5.15 6.27 4.19
C ASN A 181 -5.21 4.74 4.34
N ALA A 182 -5.84 4.28 5.40
CA ALA A 182 -6.18 2.89 5.65
C ALA A 182 -7.66 2.65 5.35
N TYR A 183 -7.96 1.48 4.79
CA TYR A 183 -9.30 1.09 4.36
C TYR A 183 -9.67 -0.27 4.92
N ALA A 184 -10.96 -0.44 5.25
CA ALA A 184 -11.61 -1.73 5.31
C ALA A 184 -12.74 -1.77 4.28
N LEU A 185 -12.74 -2.80 3.45
CA LEU A 185 -13.72 -3.02 2.40
C LEU A 185 -14.43 -4.34 2.66
N ASP A 186 -15.72 -4.41 2.37
CA ASP A 186 -16.45 -5.67 2.36
C ASP A 186 -15.86 -6.61 1.30
N ALA A 187 -15.41 -7.78 1.71
CA ALA A 187 -14.71 -8.72 0.82
C ALA A 187 -15.61 -9.28 -0.30
N SER A 188 -16.92 -9.33 -0.10
CA SER A 188 -17.88 -9.79 -1.11
C SER A 188 -18.14 -8.74 -2.18
N THR A 189 -18.29 -7.48 -1.79
CA THR A 189 -18.85 -6.42 -2.63
C THR A 189 -17.87 -5.31 -2.98
N GLY A 190 -16.75 -5.17 -2.25
CA GLY A 190 -15.81 -4.07 -2.37
C GLY A 190 -16.31 -2.75 -1.78
N LYS A 191 -17.47 -2.72 -1.13
CA LYS A 191 -17.98 -1.52 -0.49
C LYS A 191 -17.10 -1.14 0.69
N GLN A 192 -16.81 0.16 0.82
CA GLN A 192 -16.06 0.69 1.95
C GLN A 192 -16.87 0.54 3.24
N ILE A 193 -16.26 -0.12 4.23
CA ILE A 193 -16.78 -0.21 5.60
C ILE A 193 -16.32 1.02 6.36
N TRP A 194 -15.02 1.28 6.35
CA TRP A 194 -14.42 2.49 6.90
C TRP A 194 -13.17 2.91 6.15
N MET A 195 -12.77 4.17 6.32
CA MET A 195 -11.50 4.74 5.90
C MET A 195 -10.98 5.64 7.01
N GLN A 196 -9.67 5.59 7.26
CA GLN A 196 -8.97 6.45 8.21
C GLN A 196 -7.71 7.03 7.57
N GLU A 197 -7.52 8.33 7.71
CA GLU A 197 -6.26 9.00 7.37
C GLU A 197 -5.31 8.83 8.56
N LEU A 198 -4.19 8.11 8.33
CA LEU A 198 -3.25 7.76 9.40
C LEU A 198 -2.07 8.72 9.52
N SER A 199 -1.96 9.73 8.69
CA SER A 199 -0.98 10.80 8.82
C SER A 199 -1.36 11.96 7.92
N ASP A 200 -1.26 13.16 8.44
CA ASP A 200 -1.42 14.44 7.73
C ASP A 200 -0.11 14.91 7.06
N HIS A 201 1.01 14.26 7.36
CA HIS A 201 2.28 14.61 6.72
C HIS A 201 2.24 14.27 5.22
N TYR A 202 2.44 15.28 4.36
CA TYR A 202 2.19 15.18 2.92
C TYR A 202 3.04 14.14 2.18
N THR A 203 4.18 13.71 2.76
CA THR A 203 5.01 12.64 2.20
C THR A 203 4.67 11.27 2.77
N ALA A 204 3.80 11.21 3.81
CA ALA A 204 3.47 9.96 4.47
C ALA A 204 2.72 9.00 3.54
N ARG A 205 2.97 7.71 3.72
CA ARG A 205 2.36 6.64 2.96
C ARG A 205 2.30 5.33 3.73
N ILE A 206 1.42 4.44 3.28
CA ILE A 206 1.36 3.07 3.74
C ILE A 206 1.87 2.18 2.60
N THR A 207 2.98 1.51 2.81
CA THR A 207 3.59 0.60 1.83
C THR A 207 3.65 -0.83 2.34
N ALA A 208 3.65 -1.01 3.65
CA ALA A 208 3.62 -2.29 4.32
C ALA A 208 2.21 -2.89 4.32
N ALA A 209 2.11 -4.20 4.16
CA ALA A 209 0.85 -4.90 4.36
C ALA A 209 0.43 -4.80 5.83
N PRO A 210 -0.86 -4.55 6.11
CA PRO A 210 -1.37 -4.59 7.48
C PRO A 210 -1.37 -6.01 8.04
N VAL A 211 -1.40 -6.12 9.36
CA VAL A 211 -1.59 -7.39 10.06
C VAL A 211 -2.73 -7.25 11.06
N LEU A 212 -3.51 -8.32 11.25
CA LEU A 212 -4.63 -8.34 12.18
C LEU A 212 -4.38 -9.36 13.30
N TYR A 213 -4.65 -8.93 14.52
CA TYR A 213 -4.63 -9.79 15.70
C TYR A 213 -5.62 -9.29 16.75
N GLU A 214 -6.43 -10.19 17.29
CA GLU A 214 -7.42 -9.91 18.37
C GLU A 214 -8.29 -8.67 18.10
N GLY A 215 -8.89 -8.59 16.89
CA GLY A 215 -9.79 -7.50 16.53
C GLY A 215 -9.11 -6.15 16.27
N ARG A 216 -7.78 -6.11 16.22
CA ARG A 216 -6.98 -4.93 15.92
C ARG A 216 -6.22 -5.10 14.61
N VAL A 217 -6.24 -4.09 13.78
CA VAL A 217 -5.43 -4.04 12.55
C VAL A 217 -4.31 -3.03 12.73
N TYR A 218 -3.09 -3.46 12.42
CA TYR A 218 -1.86 -2.68 12.64
C TYR A 218 -1.28 -2.25 11.30
N PHE A 219 -0.94 -0.95 11.19
CA PHE A 219 -0.33 -0.34 10.02
C PHE A 219 1.00 0.29 10.37
N GLY A 220 2.02 0.05 9.54
CA GLY A 220 3.27 0.79 9.56
C GLY A 220 3.18 2.02 8.65
N ILE A 221 3.62 3.17 9.14
CA ILE A 221 3.62 4.43 8.40
C ILE A 221 5.04 4.75 7.95
N SER A 222 5.21 4.88 6.65
CA SER A 222 6.43 5.27 5.96
C SER A 222 6.27 6.63 5.26
N ALA A 223 7.33 7.15 4.64
CA ALA A 223 7.29 8.40 3.89
C ALA A 223 8.28 8.42 2.72
N MET A 224 8.14 9.41 1.86
CA MET A 224 9.11 9.75 0.81
C MET A 224 9.94 10.98 1.16
N GLU A 225 9.92 11.45 2.39
CA GLU A 225 10.62 12.68 2.78
C GLU A 225 12.11 12.59 2.54
N GLU A 226 12.70 11.42 2.78
CA GLU A 226 14.10 11.13 2.45
C GLU A 226 14.46 11.49 1.01
N ALA A 227 13.62 11.09 0.05
CA ALA A 227 13.87 11.41 -1.37
C ALA A 227 13.77 12.93 -1.66
N PHE A 228 12.90 13.65 -0.97
CA PHE A 228 12.79 15.11 -1.11
C PHE A 228 13.95 15.85 -0.44
N SER A 229 14.56 15.27 0.58
CA SER A 229 15.70 15.85 1.32
C SER A 229 16.93 16.09 0.44
N ALA A 230 17.03 15.40 -0.70
CA ALA A 230 18.09 15.61 -1.67
C ALA A 230 18.07 17.03 -2.31
N ALA A 231 16.93 17.73 -2.27
CA ALA A 231 16.82 19.10 -2.77
C ALA A 231 17.24 20.11 -1.70
N PRO A 232 18.26 20.98 -1.94
CA PRO A 232 18.69 21.96 -0.94
C PRO A 232 17.62 22.97 -0.51
N SER A 233 16.58 23.17 -1.31
CA SER A 233 15.44 24.03 -1.02
C SER A 233 14.35 23.35 -0.14
N TYR A 234 14.48 22.06 0.09
CA TYR A 234 13.52 21.31 0.91
C TYR A 234 13.79 21.51 2.40
N PRO A 235 12.79 21.92 3.22
CA PRO A 235 12.97 22.11 4.66
C PRO A 235 12.96 20.77 5.40
N CYS A 236 14.00 20.00 5.23
CA CYS A 236 14.16 18.68 5.81
C CYS A 236 14.40 18.75 7.31
N CYS A 237 13.90 17.86 8.14
CA CYS A 237 12.84 16.88 7.89
C CYS A 237 11.91 16.85 9.08
N THR A 238 10.66 16.52 8.87
CA THR A 238 9.65 16.55 9.94
C THR A 238 8.85 15.26 10.08
N PHE A 239 9.00 14.32 9.17
CA PHE A 239 8.33 13.02 9.26
C PHE A 239 8.90 12.16 10.38
N ARG A 240 8.00 11.47 11.08
CA ARG A 240 8.35 10.43 12.07
C ARG A 240 7.62 9.14 11.72
N GLY A 241 8.37 8.06 11.50
CA GLY A 241 7.79 6.72 11.34
C GLY A 241 6.92 6.35 12.53
N SER A 242 5.84 5.64 12.30
CA SER A 242 4.95 5.21 13.37
C SER A 242 4.27 3.88 13.06
N VAL A 243 3.81 3.20 14.11
CA VAL A 243 2.86 2.09 14.03
C VAL A 243 1.54 2.57 14.60
N VAL A 244 0.45 2.26 13.90
CA VAL A 244 -0.91 2.61 14.30
C VAL A 244 -1.74 1.34 14.46
N ALA A 245 -2.42 1.19 15.58
CA ALA A 245 -3.43 0.15 15.79
C ALA A 245 -4.83 0.75 15.66
N LEU A 246 -5.66 0.13 14.84
CA LEU A 246 -7.07 0.48 14.68
C LEU A 246 -7.94 -0.67 15.14
N ASP A 247 -9.10 -0.34 15.65
CA ASP A 247 -10.19 -1.31 15.81
C ASP A 247 -10.62 -1.82 14.42
N ALA A 248 -10.60 -3.12 14.24
CA ALA A 248 -10.81 -3.73 12.91
C ALA A 248 -12.24 -3.50 12.37
N ILE A 249 -13.24 -3.34 13.25
CA ILE A 249 -14.65 -3.18 12.88
C ILE A 249 -14.96 -1.72 12.55
N THR A 250 -14.52 -0.80 13.41
CA THR A 250 -14.91 0.61 13.35
C THR A 250 -13.89 1.52 12.67
N GLY A 251 -12.63 1.06 12.56
CA GLY A 251 -11.50 1.87 12.13
C GLY A 251 -11.02 2.88 13.18
N ALA A 252 -11.59 2.90 14.39
CA ALA A 252 -11.17 3.81 15.43
C ALA A 252 -9.70 3.57 15.82
N GLN A 253 -8.92 4.65 15.93
CA GLN A 253 -7.53 4.54 16.38
C GLN A 253 -7.50 4.20 17.86
N LEU A 254 -6.87 3.06 18.18
CA LEU A 254 -6.69 2.59 19.55
C LEU A 254 -5.42 3.18 20.16
N TRP A 255 -4.32 3.16 19.40
CA TRP A 255 -3.07 3.79 19.77
C TRP A 255 -2.21 4.10 18.54
N ARG A 256 -1.24 4.98 18.74
CA ARG A 256 -0.16 5.29 17.79
C ARG A 256 1.16 5.34 18.56
N THR A 257 2.19 4.72 18.00
CA THR A 257 3.54 4.76 18.53
C THR A 257 4.48 5.34 17.50
N TYR A 258 5.01 6.51 17.76
CA TYR A 258 6.09 7.08 16.97
C TYR A 258 7.41 6.37 17.29
N VAL A 259 8.16 6.03 16.25
CA VAL A 259 9.50 5.43 16.39
C VAL A 259 10.45 6.43 17.06
N ILE A 260 10.38 7.69 16.65
CA ILE A 260 11.05 8.83 17.26
C ILE A 260 10.01 9.58 18.10
N PRO A 261 10.06 9.49 19.45
CA PRO A 261 9.04 10.11 20.31
C PRO A 261 9.05 11.65 20.25
N GLU A 262 10.25 12.24 20.14
CA GLU A 262 10.44 13.68 20.13
C GLU A 262 9.90 14.31 18.86
N GLU A 263 9.23 15.45 18.99
CA GLU A 263 8.76 16.22 17.84
C GLU A 263 9.91 17.00 17.18
N PRO A 264 9.94 17.05 15.83
CA PRO A 264 10.95 17.82 15.11
C PRO A 264 10.93 19.28 15.50
N GLN A 265 12.11 19.84 15.81
CA GLN A 265 12.33 21.24 16.11
C GLN A 265 13.26 21.88 15.08
N PRO A 266 13.18 23.20 14.83
CA PRO A 266 14.12 23.87 13.96
C PRO A 266 15.54 23.82 14.58
N VAL A 267 16.54 23.36 13.81
CA VAL A 267 17.91 23.19 14.33
C VAL A 267 18.90 24.16 13.71
N ARG A 268 18.94 24.26 12.40
CA ARG A 268 19.87 25.14 11.68
C ARG A 268 19.38 25.44 10.27
N LYS A 269 19.99 26.39 9.58
CA LYS A 269 19.83 26.57 8.14
C LYS A 269 20.97 25.88 7.39
N ASN A 270 20.69 25.35 6.20
CA ASN A 270 21.69 24.83 5.30
C ASN A 270 22.38 25.98 4.52
N SER A 271 23.33 25.62 3.62
CA SER A 271 24.05 26.60 2.80
C SER A 271 23.17 27.37 1.81
N ALA A 272 21.97 26.86 1.48
CA ALA A 272 20.98 27.55 0.66
C ALA A 272 20.05 28.46 1.46
N GLY A 273 20.22 28.56 2.78
CA GLY A 273 19.36 29.35 3.69
C GLY A 273 18.08 28.64 4.12
N THR A 274 17.86 27.38 3.73
CA THR A 274 16.67 26.60 4.05
C THR A 274 16.72 26.11 5.49
N GLN A 275 15.62 26.28 6.25
CA GLN A 275 15.48 25.76 7.62
C GLN A 275 15.48 24.25 7.64
N LEU A 276 16.32 23.65 8.50
CA LEU A 276 16.35 22.21 8.76
C LEU A 276 15.76 21.92 10.13
N TRP A 277 15.14 20.73 10.24
CA TRP A 277 14.40 20.26 11.41
C TRP A 277 14.94 18.89 11.87
N ALA A 278 14.89 18.61 13.15
CA ALA A 278 15.29 17.35 13.76
C ALA A 278 14.58 17.14 15.12
N PRO A 279 14.45 15.88 15.59
CA PRO A 279 14.76 14.63 14.90
C PRO A 279 13.67 14.20 13.92
N ALA A 280 14.01 13.45 12.87
CA ALA A 280 13.05 12.96 11.89
C ALA A 280 13.53 11.64 11.25
N GLY A 281 12.60 10.89 10.65
CA GLY A 281 12.88 9.65 9.92
C GLY A 281 12.29 8.41 10.57
N ALA A 282 13.04 7.31 10.51
CA ALA A 282 12.72 6.00 11.07
C ALA A 282 11.37 5.44 10.54
N ALA A 283 11.19 5.51 9.23
CA ALA A 283 9.98 5.04 8.53
C ALA A 283 9.77 3.53 8.71
N ILE A 284 8.50 3.09 8.75
CA ILE A 284 8.15 1.67 8.80
C ILE A 284 7.73 1.20 7.41
N TRP A 285 8.63 0.49 6.74
CA TRP A 285 8.45 0.00 5.36
C TRP A 285 7.98 -1.45 5.28
N ASN A 286 8.23 -2.24 6.31
CA ASN A 286 7.95 -3.67 6.37
C ASN A 286 6.60 -3.96 7.02
N SER A 287 6.03 -5.12 6.65
CA SER A 287 4.82 -5.64 7.30
C SER A 287 5.14 -6.09 8.72
N PRO A 288 4.32 -5.71 9.72
CA PRO A 288 4.53 -6.14 11.10
C PRO A 288 4.43 -7.66 11.26
N THR A 289 5.18 -8.20 12.21
CA THR A 289 5.14 -9.61 12.60
C THR A 289 4.60 -9.73 14.01
N ILE A 290 3.62 -10.61 14.24
CA ILE A 290 3.00 -10.81 15.56
C ILE A 290 3.59 -12.02 16.26
N ASP A 291 4.12 -11.82 17.46
CA ASP A 291 4.39 -12.88 18.41
C ASP A 291 3.25 -12.95 19.42
N ALA A 292 2.27 -13.81 19.13
CA ALA A 292 1.09 -13.98 19.96
C ALA A 292 1.43 -14.53 21.38
N LYS A 293 2.53 -15.29 21.50
CA LYS A 293 2.95 -15.85 22.79
C LYS A 293 3.49 -14.77 23.73
N ARG A 294 4.18 -13.79 23.19
CA ARG A 294 4.77 -12.67 23.95
C ARG A 294 3.87 -11.44 23.97
N HIS A 295 2.77 -11.44 23.21
CA HIS A 295 1.89 -10.29 23.00
C HIS A 295 2.62 -9.05 22.48
N VAL A 296 3.56 -9.25 21.56
CA VAL A 296 4.30 -8.17 20.92
C VAL A 296 4.20 -8.21 19.41
N LEU A 297 4.37 -7.03 18.83
CA LEU A 297 4.50 -6.81 17.40
C LEU A 297 5.93 -6.38 17.11
N TYR A 298 6.55 -7.00 16.12
CA TYR A 298 7.89 -6.62 15.65
C TYR A 298 7.81 -5.85 14.35
N VAL A 299 8.58 -4.76 14.25
CA VAL A 299 8.79 -3.98 13.04
C VAL A 299 10.28 -3.62 12.90
N GLY A 300 10.76 -3.58 11.65
CA GLY A 300 12.01 -2.92 11.32
C GLY A 300 11.78 -1.44 11.10
N THR A 301 12.72 -0.61 11.50
CA THR A 301 12.69 0.83 11.28
C THR A 301 13.72 1.24 10.24
N GLY A 302 13.40 2.26 9.44
CA GLY A 302 14.34 2.89 8.54
C GLY A 302 15.33 3.80 9.28
N ASP A 303 16.14 4.47 8.50
CA ASP A 303 17.19 5.39 8.93
C ASP A 303 16.64 6.68 9.57
N ALA A 304 17.50 7.35 10.31
CA ALA A 304 17.27 8.73 10.73
C ALA A 304 17.57 9.67 9.57
N TYR A 305 16.61 10.53 9.22
CA TYR A 305 16.81 11.53 8.16
C TYR A 305 17.67 12.72 8.63
N THR A 306 17.87 12.84 9.93
CA THR A 306 18.55 13.97 10.54
C THR A 306 19.39 13.53 11.73
N GLU A 307 20.48 14.28 12.00
CA GLU A 307 21.33 14.08 13.17
C GLU A 307 20.82 14.87 14.39
N PRO A 308 21.02 14.36 15.62
CA PRO A 308 21.57 13.03 15.94
C PRO A 308 20.59 11.90 15.64
N ALA A 309 21.11 10.75 15.18
CA ALA A 309 20.30 9.59 14.92
C ALA A 309 19.58 9.10 16.20
N SER A 310 18.30 8.75 16.06
CA SER A 310 17.55 8.13 17.15
C SER A 310 18.02 6.70 17.39
N LYS A 311 18.10 6.28 18.64
CA LYS A 311 18.40 4.88 19.00
C LYS A 311 17.38 3.86 18.45
N ASN A 312 16.23 4.32 18.01
CA ASN A 312 15.16 3.51 17.45
C ASN A 312 15.18 3.51 15.92
N SER A 313 16.06 4.28 15.24
CA SER A 313 16.29 4.15 13.80
C SER A 313 17.23 2.97 13.51
N ASP A 314 17.16 2.42 12.31
CA ASP A 314 17.94 1.27 11.85
C ASP A 314 17.88 0.08 12.83
N ALA A 315 16.71 -0.18 13.37
CA ALA A 315 16.49 -1.08 14.48
C ALA A 315 15.35 -2.08 14.18
N VAL A 316 15.23 -3.08 15.03
CA VAL A 316 14.03 -3.90 15.17
C VAL A 316 13.38 -3.55 16.50
N LEU A 317 12.15 -3.09 16.46
CA LEU A 317 11.38 -2.74 17.64
C LEU A 317 10.38 -3.84 17.99
N ALA A 318 10.27 -4.12 19.28
CA ALA A 318 9.18 -4.89 19.87
C ALA A 318 8.18 -3.90 20.49
N ILE A 319 6.90 -4.01 20.12
CA ILE A 319 5.83 -3.11 20.56
C ILE A 319 4.73 -3.96 21.20
N ASP A 320 4.34 -3.62 22.41
CA ASP A 320 3.24 -4.27 23.11
C ASP A 320 1.91 -4.09 22.36
N LEU A 321 1.25 -5.17 22.05
CA LEU A 321 0.04 -5.17 21.21
C LEU A 321 -1.14 -4.42 21.82
N ALA A 322 -1.25 -4.41 23.14
CA ALA A 322 -2.38 -3.79 23.85
C ALA A 322 -2.20 -2.28 23.99
N THR A 323 -0.98 -1.85 24.31
CA THR A 323 -0.70 -0.48 24.75
C THR A 323 0.08 0.36 23.73
N GLY A 324 0.70 -0.28 22.74
CA GLY A 324 1.59 0.37 21.79
C GLY A 324 2.97 0.75 22.36
N LYS A 325 3.28 0.40 23.62
CA LYS A 325 4.58 0.73 24.21
C LYS A 325 5.71 -0.09 23.59
N ILE A 326 6.82 0.55 23.28
CA ILE A 326 8.07 -0.13 22.92
C ILE A 326 8.59 -0.83 24.20
N VAL A 327 8.89 -2.13 24.10
CA VAL A 327 9.28 -3.00 25.21
C VAL A 327 10.71 -3.51 25.08
#